data_1ce1af3c275bc07c4f9ef7661ee71fcf
#
_entry.id   1ce1af3c275bc07c4f9ef7661ee71fcf
#
_cell.length_a   1.000
_cell.length_b   1.000
_cell.length_c   1.000
_cell.angle_alpha   90.00
_cell.angle_beta   90.00
_cell.angle_gamma   90.00
#
_symmetry.space_group_name_H-M   'P 1'
#
loop_
_entity.id
_entity.type
_entity.pdbx_description
1 polymer ?
#
loop_
_entity_poly.entity_id
_entity_poly.type
_entity_poly.pdbx_seq_one_letter_code
_entity_poly.pdbx_strand_id
1 'polypeptide(L)'
;MEVQIVNTIRVTPPTYWGQLFFDPDYLRGLYVALAFPLCEVQQQSVDTEGRTRRVLRAVPPFSAPDFIRKKLEGRLFYTEDGTYDPRTGRWSFSTAVSVASDKVDIRGVIHTEPVAHGLRHVLDLTAKVSAFGVGPLFERLIEKNTRDSYAVMADFTNRFALERGFAVS
;
A
#
# COMPACT_ATOMS: atom_id res chain seq x y z
N MET A 1 2.77 1.41 -16.69
CA MET A 1 1.44 2.03 -16.47
C MET A 1 1.50 3.09 -15.40
N GLU A 2 0.55 4.05 -15.45
CA GLU A 2 0.32 5.03 -14.40
C GLU A 2 -1.15 4.98 -14.01
N VAL A 3 -1.44 5.00 -12.72
CA VAL A 3 -2.81 4.92 -12.21
C VAL A 3 -2.98 5.76 -10.95
N GLN A 4 -4.13 6.42 -10.85
CA GLN A 4 -4.58 7.06 -9.62
C GLN A 4 -5.74 6.25 -9.02
N ILE A 5 -5.65 5.99 -7.71
CA ILE A 5 -6.70 5.33 -6.94
C ILE A 5 -7.14 6.27 -5.83
N VAL A 6 -8.44 6.50 -5.73
CA VAL A 6 -9.03 7.42 -4.74
C VAL A 6 -10.08 6.69 -3.93
N ASN A 7 -9.97 6.80 -2.60
CA ASN A 7 -10.95 6.27 -1.65
C ASN A 7 -11.33 7.35 -0.63
N THR A 8 -12.52 7.23 -0.05
CA THR A 8 -12.95 8.09 1.07
C THR A 8 -12.82 7.31 2.37
N ILE A 9 -12.16 7.92 3.36
CA ILE A 9 -11.97 7.37 4.69
C ILE A 9 -12.52 8.35 5.72
N ARG A 10 -13.28 7.85 6.71
CA ARG A 10 -13.99 8.65 7.72
C ARG A 10 -13.09 8.99 8.92
N VAL A 11 -11.89 9.46 8.66
CA VAL A 11 -10.98 10.02 9.67
C VAL A 11 -10.36 11.31 9.15
N THR A 12 -9.86 12.15 10.04
CA THR A 12 -9.11 13.33 9.61
C THR A 12 -7.71 12.95 9.13
N PRO A 13 -7.07 13.74 8.24
CA PRO A 13 -5.68 13.50 7.85
C PRO A 13 -4.70 13.38 9.03
N PRO A 14 -4.76 14.24 10.08
CA PRO A 14 -3.89 14.06 11.25
C PRO A 14 -4.11 12.74 11.99
N THR A 15 -5.37 12.28 12.12
CA THR A 15 -5.68 10.98 12.73
C THR A 15 -5.12 9.83 11.88
N TYR A 16 -5.29 9.90 10.55
CA TYR A 16 -4.78 8.87 9.64
C TYR A 16 -3.27 8.70 9.77
N TRP A 17 -2.50 9.78 9.64
CA TRP A 17 -1.05 9.72 9.68
C TRP A 17 -0.48 9.53 11.09
N GLY A 18 -1.11 10.13 12.10
CA GLY A 18 -0.59 10.13 13.48
C GLY A 18 -1.03 8.95 14.33
N GLN A 19 -2.17 8.31 14.01
CA GLN A 19 -2.75 7.28 14.88
C GLN A 19 -3.04 5.95 14.17
N LEU A 20 -3.08 5.91 12.82
CA LEU A 20 -3.42 4.69 12.08
C LEU A 20 -2.26 4.18 11.26
N PHE A 21 -1.77 4.93 10.28
CA PHE A 21 -0.86 4.44 9.23
C PHE A 21 0.41 3.76 9.75
N PHE A 22 0.92 4.20 10.90
CA PHE A 22 2.13 3.65 11.54
C PHE A 22 1.82 2.79 12.77
N ASP A 23 0.55 2.63 13.13
CA ASP A 23 0.14 1.80 14.27
C ASP A 23 0.30 0.31 13.95
N PRO A 24 1.00 -0.48 14.80
CA PRO A 24 1.24 -1.89 14.55
C PRO A 24 -0.03 -2.75 14.53
N ASP A 25 -1.05 -2.41 15.34
CA ASP A 25 -2.30 -3.15 15.40
C ASP A 25 -3.15 -2.87 14.15
N TYR A 26 -3.19 -1.60 13.72
CA TYR A 26 -3.81 -1.23 12.46
C TYR A 26 -3.16 -1.98 11.28
N LEU A 27 -1.84 -1.94 11.20
CA LEU A 27 -1.09 -2.59 10.12
C LEU A 27 -1.36 -4.10 10.09
N ARG A 28 -1.28 -4.77 11.25
CA ARG A 28 -1.58 -6.21 11.36
C ARG A 28 -3.00 -6.53 10.92
N GLY A 29 -3.98 -5.78 11.41
CA GLY A 29 -5.39 -5.98 11.05
C GLY A 29 -5.64 -5.74 9.57
N LEU A 30 -5.03 -4.72 8.97
CA LEU A 30 -5.13 -4.43 7.55
C LEU A 30 -4.61 -5.59 6.69
N TYR A 31 -3.42 -6.11 6.98
CA TYR A 31 -2.85 -7.19 6.18
C TYR A 31 -3.60 -8.52 6.35
N VAL A 32 -4.21 -8.76 7.51
CA VAL A 32 -5.16 -9.87 7.70
C VAL A 32 -6.40 -9.66 6.83
N ALA A 33 -6.98 -8.46 6.81
CA ALA A 33 -8.14 -8.14 5.97
C ALA A 33 -7.82 -8.25 4.47
N LEU A 34 -6.60 -7.94 4.08
CA LEU A 34 -6.09 -8.12 2.71
C LEU A 34 -5.72 -9.58 2.37
N ALA A 35 -5.89 -10.51 3.32
CA ALA A 35 -5.53 -11.93 3.17
C ALA A 35 -4.05 -12.17 2.81
N PHE A 36 -3.14 -11.31 3.26
CA PHE A 36 -1.71 -11.51 3.07
C PHE A 36 -1.21 -12.63 3.98
N PRO A 37 -0.56 -13.68 3.45
CA PRO A 37 0.02 -14.75 4.25
C PRO A 37 1.13 -14.26 5.19
N LEU A 38 1.84 -13.19 4.81
CA LEU A 38 2.91 -12.59 5.58
C LEU A 38 2.97 -11.09 5.34
N CYS A 39 3.10 -10.32 6.43
CA CYS A 39 3.56 -8.93 6.39
C CYS A 39 4.39 -8.65 7.63
N GLU A 40 5.62 -8.20 7.45
CA GLU A 40 6.58 -7.91 8.51
C GLU A 40 7.19 -6.53 8.31
N VAL A 41 7.12 -5.69 9.34
CA VAL A 41 7.89 -4.45 9.40
C VAL A 41 9.33 -4.80 9.75
N GLN A 42 10.24 -4.63 8.81
CA GLN A 42 11.66 -4.92 8.99
C GLN A 42 12.38 -3.76 9.66
N GLN A 43 11.95 -2.53 9.38
CA GLN A 43 12.50 -1.32 9.95
C GLN A 43 11.45 -0.22 10.00
N GLN A 44 11.44 0.54 11.10
CA GLN A 44 10.72 1.81 11.19
C GLN A 44 11.54 2.78 12.03
N SER A 45 11.75 3.98 11.52
CA SER A 45 12.55 5.00 12.18
C SER A 45 12.05 6.41 11.86
N VAL A 46 12.29 7.34 12.77
CA VAL A 46 12.00 8.76 12.59
C VAL A 46 13.32 9.52 12.58
N ASP A 47 13.52 10.37 11.59
CA ASP A 47 14.74 11.18 11.49
C ASP A 47 14.61 12.51 12.26
N THR A 48 15.68 13.31 12.24
CA THR A 48 15.73 14.61 12.92
C THR A 48 14.79 15.66 12.34
N GLU A 49 14.27 15.45 11.14
CA GLU A 49 13.28 16.32 10.50
C GLU A 49 11.84 15.84 10.71
N GLY A 50 11.66 14.78 11.50
CA GLY A 50 10.35 14.18 11.80
C GLY A 50 9.81 13.30 10.67
N ARG A 51 10.62 13.00 9.63
CA ARG A 51 10.21 12.06 8.58
C ARG A 51 10.25 10.63 9.10
N THR A 52 9.22 9.87 8.81
CA THR A 52 9.14 8.45 9.19
C THR A 52 9.45 7.56 8.00
N ARG A 53 10.52 6.78 8.09
CA ARG A 53 10.82 5.72 7.12
C ARG A 53 10.33 4.38 7.65
N ARG A 54 9.71 3.58 6.79
CA ARG A 54 9.33 2.20 7.07
C ARG A 54 9.73 1.29 5.92
N VAL A 55 10.37 0.17 6.27
CA VAL A 55 10.64 -0.93 5.35
C VAL A 55 9.79 -2.11 5.80
N LEU A 56 8.96 -2.63 4.92
CA LEU A 56 8.17 -3.83 5.17
C LEU A 56 8.40 -4.87 4.09
N ARG A 57 8.28 -6.15 4.50
CA ARG A 57 8.27 -7.30 3.59
C ARG A 57 6.92 -7.96 3.65
N ALA A 58 6.35 -8.26 2.49
CA ALA A 58 5.04 -8.88 2.43
C ALA A 58 4.95 -9.93 1.31
N VAL A 59 4.11 -10.94 1.54
CA VAL A 59 3.72 -11.95 0.55
C VAL A 59 2.27 -11.64 0.15
N PRO A 60 2.01 -11.15 -1.08
CA PRO A 60 0.66 -10.81 -1.48
C PRO A 60 -0.18 -12.05 -1.80
N PRO A 61 -1.50 -12.00 -1.58
CA PRO A 61 -2.43 -12.98 -2.15
C PRO A 61 -2.56 -12.70 -3.66
N PHE A 62 -1.64 -13.23 -4.44
CA PHE A 62 -1.52 -12.88 -5.84
C PHE A 62 -2.58 -13.60 -6.69
N SER A 63 -3.53 -12.84 -7.23
CA SER A 63 -4.51 -13.33 -8.20
C SER A 63 -3.95 -13.19 -9.62
N ALA A 64 -3.66 -14.32 -10.25
CA ALA A 64 -3.14 -14.37 -11.61
C ALA A 64 -3.59 -15.65 -12.31
N PRO A 65 -3.54 -15.70 -13.65
CA PRO A 65 -3.73 -16.94 -14.41
C PRO A 65 -2.82 -18.07 -13.90
N ASP A 66 -3.31 -19.32 -13.93
CA ASP A 66 -2.64 -20.48 -13.34
C ASP A 66 -1.20 -20.68 -13.81
N PHE A 67 -0.89 -20.41 -15.07
CA PHE A 67 0.46 -20.56 -15.59
C PHE A 67 1.46 -19.55 -14.97
N ILE A 68 0.98 -18.35 -14.60
CA ILE A 68 1.77 -17.34 -13.87
C ILE A 68 1.86 -17.74 -12.40
N ARG A 69 0.72 -18.07 -11.78
CA ARG A 69 0.64 -18.47 -10.38
C ARG A 69 1.60 -19.60 -10.05
N LYS A 70 1.59 -20.69 -10.83
CA LYS A 70 2.49 -21.85 -10.64
C LYS A 70 3.99 -21.49 -10.71
N LYS A 71 4.37 -20.49 -11.53
CA LYS A 71 5.77 -20.03 -11.62
C LYS A 71 6.20 -19.16 -10.44
N LEU A 72 5.25 -18.49 -9.79
CA LEU A 72 5.51 -17.52 -8.71
C LEU A 72 5.24 -18.08 -7.31
N GLU A 73 4.53 -19.22 -7.21
CA GLU A 73 4.11 -19.83 -5.95
C GLU A 73 5.30 -20.09 -5.02
N GLY A 74 5.20 -19.61 -3.78
CA GLY A 74 6.24 -19.70 -2.76
C GLY A 74 7.49 -18.83 -3.02
N ARG A 75 7.54 -18.10 -4.13
CA ARG A 75 8.70 -17.28 -4.53
C ARG A 75 8.40 -15.79 -4.56
N LEU A 76 7.12 -15.41 -4.66
CA LEU A 76 6.70 -14.03 -4.75
C LEU A 76 6.60 -13.41 -3.36
N PHE A 77 7.48 -12.48 -3.08
CA PHE A 77 7.32 -11.48 -2.02
C PHE A 77 7.76 -10.13 -2.55
N TYR A 78 7.41 -9.08 -1.85
CA TYR A 78 7.94 -7.76 -2.14
C TYR A 78 8.46 -7.09 -0.87
N THR A 79 9.36 -6.15 -1.06
CA THR A 79 9.81 -5.23 -0.02
C THR A 79 9.39 -3.82 -0.44
N GLU A 80 8.61 -3.17 0.41
CA GLU A 80 8.27 -1.76 0.26
C GLU A 80 9.18 -0.93 1.16
N ASP A 81 9.84 0.06 0.59
CA ASP A 81 10.64 1.06 1.30
C ASP A 81 10.00 2.43 1.06
N GLY A 82 9.48 3.02 2.11
CA GLY A 82 8.77 4.28 2.01
C GLY A 82 9.17 5.28 3.08
N THR A 83 8.89 6.54 2.79
CA THR A 83 9.14 7.68 3.69
C THR A 83 7.94 8.62 3.69
N TYR A 84 7.46 8.93 4.89
CA TYR A 84 6.47 9.95 5.14
C TYR A 84 7.15 11.28 5.50
N ASP A 85 6.81 12.33 4.79
CA ASP A 85 7.24 13.69 5.13
C ASP A 85 6.04 14.47 5.73
N PRO A 86 6.07 14.78 7.04
CA PRO A 86 4.97 15.50 7.70
C PRO A 86 4.78 16.92 7.18
N ARG A 87 5.80 17.54 6.57
CA ARG A 87 5.70 18.89 6.00
C ARG A 87 4.83 18.92 4.73
N THR A 88 4.83 17.82 3.99
CA THR A 88 4.07 17.71 2.73
C THR A 88 2.83 16.81 2.90
N GLY A 89 2.73 16.04 3.99
CA GLY A 89 1.66 15.07 4.21
C GLY A 89 1.68 13.92 3.21
N ARG A 90 2.87 13.55 2.69
CA ARG A 90 3.03 12.55 1.64
C ARG A 90 3.86 11.37 2.11
N TRP A 91 3.39 10.18 1.79
CA TRP A 91 4.13 8.93 1.84
C TRP A 91 4.62 8.59 0.44
N SER A 92 5.93 8.58 0.23
CA SER A 92 6.54 8.15 -1.04
C SER A 92 7.22 6.82 -0.84
N PHE A 93 6.98 5.86 -1.74
CA PHE A 93 7.52 4.52 -1.61
C PHE A 93 7.99 3.93 -2.93
N SER A 94 8.88 2.97 -2.84
CA SER A 94 9.27 2.06 -3.92
C SER A 94 9.07 0.62 -3.47
N THR A 95 8.78 -0.26 -4.44
CA THR A 95 8.54 -1.67 -4.17
C THR A 95 9.49 -2.53 -5.00
N ALA A 96 10.33 -3.29 -4.33
CA ALA A 96 11.19 -4.30 -4.94
C ALA A 96 10.51 -5.67 -4.84
N VAL A 97 10.31 -6.34 -5.98
CA VAL A 97 9.73 -7.68 -6.03
C VAL A 97 10.83 -8.75 -6.10
N SER A 98 10.61 -9.89 -5.46
CA SER A 98 11.60 -10.99 -5.39
C SER A 98 11.83 -11.70 -6.71
N VAL A 99 10.91 -11.58 -7.66
CA VAL A 99 10.98 -12.23 -8.97
C VAL A 99 11.11 -11.17 -10.04
N ALA A 100 12.14 -11.32 -10.90
CA ALA A 100 12.45 -10.38 -11.98
C ALA A 100 12.64 -8.93 -11.48
N SER A 101 13.36 -8.76 -10.37
CA SER A 101 13.58 -7.46 -9.71
C SER A 101 14.26 -6.42 -10.61
N ASP A 102 15.08 -6.85 -11.56
CA ASP A 102 15.74 -6.02 -12.58
C ASP A 102 14.80 -5.53 -13.70
N LYS A 103 13.58 -6.08 -13.76
CA LYS A 103 12.59 -5.81 -14.82
C LYS A 103 11.32 -5.13 -14.32
N VAL A 104 11.21 -4.95 -13.02
CA VAL A 104 10.00 -4.40 -12.38
C VAL A 104 10.38 -3.16 -11.58
N ASP A 105 9.83 -2.01 -11.97
CA ASP A 105 9.95 -0.75 -11.22
C ASP A 105 8.54 -0.32 -10.80
N ILE A 106 8.28 -0.31 -9.48
CA ILE A 106 7.02 0.13 -8.89
C ILE A 106 7.33 1.23 -7.90
N ARG A 107 6.66 2.38 -8.08
CA ARG A 107 6.76 3.53 -7.20
C ARG A 107 5.39 4.13 -6.97
N GLY A 108 5.17 4.65 -5.78
CA GLY A 108 3.91 5.31 -5.46
C GLY A 108 4.08 6.48 -4.52
N VAL A 109 3.06 7.34 -4.56
CA VAL A 109 2.90 8.42 -3.59
C VAL A 109 1.48 8.34 -3.05
N ILE A 110 1.35 8.29 -1.73
CA ILE A 110 0.09 8.42 -1.04
C ILE A 110 0.02 9.81 -0.42
N HIS A 111 -1.11 10.48 -0.60
CA HIS A 111 -1.44 11.70 0.12
C HIS A 111 -2.91 11.71 0.52
N THR A 112 -3.25 12.60 1.42
CA THR A 112 -4.61 12.74 1.94
C THR A 112 -5.10 14.17 1.78
N GLU A 113 -6.36 14.33 1.37
CA GLU A 113 -7.03 15.60 1.23
C GLU A 113 -8.22 15.65 2.19
N PRO A 114 -8.37 16.70 3.02
CA PRO A 114 -9.53 16.81 3.92
C PRO A 114 -10.81 17.00 3.10
N VAL A 115 -11.89 16.33 3.52
CA VAL A 115 -13.25 16.52 3.00
C VAL A 115 -14.23 16.69 4.16
N ALA A 116 -15.49 17.03 3.86
CA ALA A 116 -16.49 17.36 4.90
C ALA A 116 -16.65 16.27 5.99
N HIS A 117 -16.57 14.99 5.60
CA HIS A 117 -16.79 13.85 6.53
C HIS A 117 -15.61 12.87 6.49
N GLY A 118 -14.36 13.40 6.55
CA GLY A 118 -13.17 12.58 6.61
C GLY A 118 -12.06 13.06 5.69
N LEU A 119 -11.46 12.13 4.92
CA LEU A 119 -10.41 12.42 3.96
C LEU A 119 -10.62 11.67 2.64
N ARG A 120 -10.10 12.23 1.57
CA ARG A 120 -9.79 11.49 0.35
C ARG A 120 -8.37 10.95 0.48
N HIS A 121 -8.25 9.65 0.41
CA HIS A 121 -6.98 8.94 0.32
C HIS A 121 -6.65 8.73 -1.14
N VAL A 122 -5.56 9.29 -1.59
CA VAL A 122 -5.14 9.28 -3.00
C VAL A 122 -3.82 8.53 -3.11
N LEU A 123 -3.78 7.51 -3.95
CA LEU A 123 -2.56 6.83 -4.38
C LEU A 123 -2.30 7.18 -5.85
N ASP A 124 -1.16 7.76 -6.12
CA ASP A 124 -0.55 7.86 -7.44
C ASP A 124 0.48 6.73 -7.58
N LEU A 125 0.26 5.79 -8.49
CA LEU A 125 1.12 4.62 -8.68
C LEU A 125 1.67 4.59 -10.11
N THR A 126 2.97 4.37 -10.21
CA THR A 126 3.66 4.05 -11.46
C THR A 126 4.21 2.64 -11.36
N ALA A 127 3.90 1.79 -12.34
CA ALA A 127 4.51 0.48 -12.47
C ALA A 127 5.00 0.26 -13.91
N LYS A 128 6.23 -0.18 -14.06
CA LYS A 128 6.85 -0.53 -15.33
C LYS A 128 7.41 -1.94 -15.25
N VAL A 129 6.98 -2.78 -16.19
CA VAL A 129 7.46 -4.16 -16.31
C VAL A 129 8.13 -4.35 -17.65
N SER A 130 9.46 -4.46 -17.65
CA SER A 130 10.30 -4.56 -18.84
C SER A 130 10.52 -6.03 -19.28
N ALA A 131 9.46 -6.86 -19.22
CA ALA A 131 9.51 -8.26 -19.64
C ALA A 131 8.95 -8.42 -21.05
N PHE A 132 9.77 -8.91 -21.97
CA PHE A 132 9.38 -9.08 -23.38
C PHE A 132 8.13 -9.94 -23.53
N GLY A 133 7.14 -9.44 -24.25
CA GLY A 133 5.89 -10.14 -24.57
C GLY A 133 4.84 -10.23 -23.45
N VAL A 134 5.21 -10.00 -22.18
CA VAL A 134 4.29 -10.15 -21.03
C VAL A 134 4.21 -8.90 -20.11
N GLY A 135 5.05 -7.90 -20.33
CA GLY A 135 5.07 -6.68 -19.51
C GLY A 135 3.70 -6.04 -19.33
N PRO A 136 2.94 -5.72 -20.39
CA PRO A 136 1.62 -5.12 -20.27
C PRO A 136 0.60 -5.98 -19.50
N LEU A 137 0.71 -7.32 -19.57
CA LEU A 137 -0.15 -8.21 -18.79
C LEU A 137 0.15 -8.08 -17.30
N PHE A 138 1.43 -8.07 -16.92
CA PHE A 138 1.83 -7.88 -15.52
C PHE A 138 1.44 -6.51 -14.99
N GLU A 139 1.59 -5.44 -15.76
CA GLU A 139 1.15 -4.11 -15.36
C GLU A 139 -0.35 -4.05 -15.07
N ARG A 140 -1.19 -4.69 -15.91
CA ARG A 140 -2.64 -4.80 -15.66
C ARG A 140 -2.97 -5.62 -14.40
N LEU A 141 -2.20 -6.68 -14.13
CA LEU A 141 -2.36 -7.47 -12.91
C LEU A 141 -1.99 -6.65 -11.66
N ILE A 142 -0.92 -5.86 -11.72
CA ILE A 142 -0.52 -4.95 -10.65
C ILE A 142 -1.64 -3.93 -10.43
N GLU A 143 -2.14 -3.28 -11.48
CA GLU A 143 -3.23 -2.31 -11.36
C GLU A 143 -4.47 -2.93 -10.71
N LYS A 144 -4.94 -4.06 -11.23
CA LYS A 144 -6.12 -4.75 -10.69
C LYS A 144 -5.96 -5.10 -9.22
N ASN A 145 -4.86 -5.79 -8.87
CA ASN A 145 -4.62 -6.19 -7.48
C ASN A 145 -4.48 -4.98 -6.54
N THR A 146 -3.88 -3.88 -7.02
CA THR A 146 -3.78 -2.65 -6.23
C THR A 146 -5.15 -2.02 -6.00
N ARG A 147 -5.99 -1.90 -7.03
CA ARG A 147 -7.36 -1.37 -6.88
C ARG A 147 -8.18 -2.19 -5.89
N ASP A 148 -8.16 -3.52 -6.03
CA ASP A 148 -8.87 -4.43 -5.15
C ASP A 148 -8.38 -4.30 -3.69
N SER A 149 -7.07 -4.23 -3.47
CA SER A 149 -6.47 -4.05 -2.15
C SER A 149 -6.81 -2.71 -1.51
N TYR A 150 -6.83 -1.63 -2.30
CA TYR A 150 -7.16 -0.30 -1.77
C TYR A 150 -8.64 -0.14 -1.46
N ALA A 151 -9.55 -0.85 -2.14
CA ALA A 151 -10.96 -0.92 -1.75
C ALA A 151 -11.11 -1.62 -0.38
N VAL A 152 -10.46 -2.77 -0.20
CA VAL A 152 -10.46 -3.48 1.09
C VAL A 152 -9.82 -2.64 2.19
N MET A 153 -8.73 -1.93 1.91
CA MET A 153 -8.07 -1.03 2.86
C MET A 153 -9.01 0.08 3.33
N ALA A 154 -9.76 0.71 2.42
CA ALA A 154 -10.70 1.77 2.79
C ALA A 154 -11.82 1.26 3.68
N ASP A 155 -12.41 0.10 3.36
CA ASP A 155 -13.45 -0.53 4.16
C ASP A 155 -12.93 -0.95 5.55
N PHE A 156 -11.75 -1.57 5.60
CA PHE A 156 -11.11 -1.94 6.85
C PHE A 156 -10.82 -0.71 7.71
N THR A 157 -10.23 0.34 7.13
CA THR A 157 -9.86 1.56 7.86
C THR A 157 -11.09 2.23 8.47
N ASN A 158 -12.21 2.29 7.73
CA ASN A 158 -13.45 2.86 8.23
C ASN A 158 -14.01 2.08 9.43
N ARG A 159 -13.98 0.74 9.39
CA ARG A 159 -14.42 -0.10 10.52
C ARG A 159 -13.48 0.03 11.71
N PHE A 160 -12.17 -0.07 11.51
CA PHE A 160 -11.17 0.07 12.56
C PHE A 160 -11.26 1.43 13.26
N ALA A 161 -11.42 2.50 12.48
CA ALA A 161 -11.59 3.85 13.02
C ALA A 161 -12.87 3.99 13.85
N LEU A 162 -13.97 3.40 13.42
CA LEU A 162 -15.23 3.40 14.17
C LEU A 162 -15.08 2.65 15.51
N GLU A 163 -14.48 1.47 15.50
CA GLU A 163 -14.23 0.65 16.69
C GLU A 163 -13.31 1.34 17.71
N ARG A 164 -12.38 2.15 17.26
CA ARG A 164 -11.44 2.91 18.10
C ARG A 164 -11.91 4.31 18.46
N GLY A 165 -13.08 4.73 18.00
CA GLY A 165 -13.63 6.08 18.26
C GLY A 165 -12.92 7.20 17.50
N PHE A 166 -12.25 6.89 16.38
CA PHE A 166 -11.53 7.85 15.54
C PHE A 166 -12.36 8.35 14.35
N ALA A 167 -13.48 7.70 14.06
CA ALA A 167 -14.32 8.06 12.93
C ALA A 167 -14.96 9.45 13.15
N VAL A 168 -14.94 10.27 12.09
CA VAL A 168 -15.69 11.53 12.07
C VAL A 168 -17.13 11.28 11.61
N SER A 169 -18.05 12.02 12.21
CA SER A 169 -19.50 11.98 11.93
C SER A 169 -19.87 12.78 10.67
#